data_11a0bdfe3f85890a1b0d2ba34d45b3a4
#
_entry.id   11a0bdfe3f85890a1b0d2ba34d45b3a4
#
_cell.length_a   1.000
_cell.length_b   1.000
_cell.length_c   1.000
_cell.angle_alpha   90.00
_cell.angle_beta   90.00
_cell.angle_gamma   90.00
#
_symmetry.space_group_name_H-M   'P 1'
#
loop_
_entity.id
_entity.type
_entity.pdbx_description
1 polymer ?
#
loop_
_entity_poly.entity_id
_entity_poly.type
_entity_poly.pdbx_seq_one_letter_code
_entity_poly.pdbx_strand_id
1 'polypeptide(L)'
;MGIVKTDVPMTAALCSQTIDALAEAYPCCRQEVLTKTAFGRPMKALVIGSGERKVLFTAAHHGNEWITAPLLLKFIEELAEGITVGGKLWGVDARTIQKAATIHAVAMVDPDGVDLVTGGIAPGTLEYASAESLAARYPGIPFPDGWKANLLGVDLNLQYPAGWLMAREIKFAAGYTRPGPRDYVGRAPLSQRESKALAEYTRQVDPQLVLAYHTQGKAIYWQFRDCQVPGAQALAREFARVSGYRMEDTPYESSFAGYKDWFIQAFRRPGFTIEAGSGTNPLPLSQFDTIYWDNLGILTTAALGLPGGA
;
A
#
# COMPACT_ATOMS: atom_id res chain seq x y z
N MET A 1 -7.71 6.54 -24.41
CA MET A 1 -8.27 6.44 -23.05
C MET A 1 -7.38 5.50 -22.29
N GLY A 2 -6.87 5.86 -21.11
CA GLY A 2 -5.98 4.98 -20.33
C GLY A 2 -6.70 3.71 -19.86
N ILE A 3 -5.93 2.68 -19.55
CA ILE A 3 -6.43 1.40 -18.98
C ILE A 3 -6.88 1.63 -17.54
N VAL A 4 -6.08 2.39 -16.79
CA VAL A 4 -6.37 2.70 -15.37
C VAL A 4 -7.49 3.72 -15.25
N LYS A 5 -8.57 3.34 -14.57
CA LYS A 5 -9.69 4.23 -14.26
C LYS A 5 -9.39 5.01 -12.98
N THR A 6 -9.46 6.32 -13.07
CA THR A 6 -9.20 7.25 -11.95
C THR A 6 -10.42 8.10 -11.57
N ASP A 7 -11.51 7.87 -12.26
CA ASP A 7 -12.79 8.59 -12.14
C ASP A 7 -13.92 7.77 -11.46
N VAL A 8 -13.59 6.57 -11.03
CA VAL A 8 -14.50 5.66 -10.29
C VAL A 8 -13.79 5.01 -9.12
N PRO A 9 -14.52 4.58 -8.07
CA PRO A 9 -13.91 3.81 -6.98
C PRO A 9 -13.25 2.53 -7.49
N MET A 10 -12.03 2.25 -7.03
CA MET A 10 -11.25 1.07 -7.42
C MET A 10 -11.68 -0.13 -6.58
N THR A 11 -12.63 -0.94 -7.08
CA THR A 11 -12.97 -2.23 -6.47
C THR A 11 -11.88 -3.28 -6.67
N ALA A 12 -11.92 -4.38 -5.91
CA ALA A 12 -10.98 -5.50 -6.09
C ALA A 12 -11.07 -6.12 -7.49
N ALA A 13 -12.28 -6.25 -8.03
CA ALA A 13 -12.50 -6.75 -9.37
C ALA A 13 -11.88 -5.82 -10.43
N LEU A 14 -12.11 -4.51 -10.33
CA LEU A 14 -11.54 -3.53 -11.25
C LEU A 14 -10.02 -3.49 -11.15
N CYS A 15 -9.45 -3.52 -9.94
CA CYS A 15 -8.01 -3.59 -9.72
C CYS A 15 -7.39 -4.82 -10.39
N SER A 16 -7.99 -6.01 -10.16
CA SER A 16 -7.51 -7.26 -10.76
C SER A 16 -7.56 -7.23 -12.30
N GLN A 17 -8.67 -6.74 -12.88
CA GLN A 17 -8.84 -6.59 -14.32
C GLN A 17 -7.85 -5.57 -14.92
N THR A 18 -7.61 -4.46 -14.22
CA THR A 18 -6.64 -3.44 -14.62
C THR A 18 -5.22 -4.01 -14.66
N ILE A 19 -4.83 -4.80 -13.65
CA ILE A 19 -3.52 -5.46 -13.63
C ILE A 19 -3.37 -6.43 -14.81
N ASP A 20 -4.40 -7.23 -15.11
CA ASP A 20 -4.38 -8.15 -16.26
C ASP A 20 -4.27 -7.39 -17.58
N ALA A 21 -5.05 -6.33 -17.75
CA ALA A 21 -5.05 -5.50 -18.95
C ALA A 21 -3.69 -4.78 -19.17
N LEU A 22 -3.05 -4.30 -18.09
CA LEU A 22 -1.72 -3.69 -18.17
C LEU A 22 -0.65 -4.72 -18.58
N ALA A 23 -0.72 -5.94 -18.04
CA ALA A 23 0.22 -6.99 -18.39
C ALA A 23 0.01 -7.50 -19.82
N GLU A 24 -1.23 -7.48 -20.34
CA GLU A 24 -1.55 -7.82 -21.71
C GLU A 24 -1.11 -6.73 -22.70
N ALA A 25 -1.38 -5.46 -22.38
CA ALA A 25 -1.11 -4.33 -23.28
C ALA A 25 0.38 -3.96 -23.36
N TYR A 26 1.15 -4.18 -22.30
CA TYR A 26 2.55 -3.75 -22.22
C TYR A 26 3.49 -4.92 -21.94
N PRO A 27 4.28 -5.39 -22.94
CA PRO A 27 5.22 -6.51 -22.78
C PRO A 27 6.30 -6.29 -21.73
N CYS A 28 6.53 -5.05 -21.29
CA CYS A 28 7.43 -4.72 -20.17
C CYS A 28 6.81 -4.96 -18.80
N CYS A 29 5.50 -5.26 -18.74
CA CYS A 29 4.76 -5.61 -17.54
C CYS A 29 4.55 -7.11 -17.43
N ARG A 30 4.62 -7.65 -16.21
CA ARG A 30 4.19 -9.02 -15.89
C ARG A 30 3.42 -9.03 -14.60
N GLN A 31 2.44 -9.90 -14.46
CA GLN A 31 1.64 -10.02 -13.26
C GLN A 31 1.85 -11.38 -12.58
N GLU A 32 1.60 -11.42 -11.27
CA GLU A 32 1.71 -12.61 -10.44
C GLU A 32 0.61 -12.59 -9.38
N VAL A 33 -0.08 -13.73 -9.19
CA VAL A 33 -1.05 -13.91 -8.11
C VAL A 33 -0.31 -14.36 -6.86
N LEU A 34 -0.28 -13.54 -5.82
CA LEU A 34 0.41 -13.83 -4.57
C LEU A 34 -0.41 -14.76 -3.67
N THR A 35 -1.71 -14.49 -3.58
CA THR A 35 -2.67 -15.29 -2.81
C THR A 35 -4.10 -14.95 -3.21
N LYS A 36 -5.05 -15.69 -2.64
CA LYS A 36 -6.46 -15.31 -2.59
C LYS A 36 -6.86 -15.08 -1.14
N THR A 37 -7.68 -14.04 -0.90
CA THR A 37 -8.27 -13.76 0.41
C THR A 37 -9.11 -14.93 0.90
N ALA A 38 -9.61 -14.83 2.13
CA ALA A 38 -10.53 -15.84 2.68
C ALA A 38 -11.84 -15.96 1.84
N PHE A 39 -12.21 -14.89 1.14
CA PHE A 39 -13.40 -14.82 0.29
C PHE A 39 -13.10 -14.99 -1.20
N GLY A 40 -11.87 -15.40 -1.55
CA GLY A 40 -11.49 -15.82 -2.88
C GLY A 40 -11.00 -14.71 -3.82
N ARG A 41 -10.93 -13.44 -3.36
CA ARG A 41 -10.43 -12.31 -4.16
C ARG A 41 -8.90 -12.40 -4.32
N PRO A 42 -8.35 -12.23 -5.54
CA PRO A 42 -6.92 -12.33 -5.74
C PRO A 42 -6.18 -11.07 -5.23
N MET A 43 -5.07 -11.27 -4.54
CA MET A 43 -4.06 -10.26 -4.31
C MET A 43 -2.94 -10.48 -5.33
N LYS A 44 -2.68 -9.48 -6.18
CA LYS A 44 -1.74 -9.58 -7.30
C LYS A 44 -0.59 -8.59 -7.15
N ALA A 45 0.57 -8.98 -7.66
CA ALA A 45 1.68 -8.09 -7.95
C ALA A 45 1.75 -7.79 -9.45
N LEU A 46 2.09 -6.55 -9.80
CA LEU A 46 2.45 -6.12 -11.15
C LEU A 46 3.92 -5.71 -11.12
N VAL A 47 4.70 -6.21 -12.08
CA VAL A 47 6.15 -6.02 -12.10
C VAL A 47 6.56 -5.37 -13.40
N ILE A 48 7.38 -4.32 -13.33
CA ILE A 48 7.90 -3.59 -14.48
C ILE A 48 9.37 -3.22 -14.27
N GLY A 49 10.13 -3.19 -15.37
CA GLY A 49 11.54 -2.86 -15.37
C GLY A 49 12.44 -4.08 -15.38
N SER A 50 13.76 -3.83 -15.52
CA SER A 50 14.77 -4.88 -15.69
C SER A 50 16.09 -4.56 -14.99
N GLY A 51 16.13 -3.47 -14.20
CA GLY A 51 17.32 -3.10 -13.43
C GLY A 51 17.55 -4.03 -12.23
N GLU A 52 18.80 -4.11 -11.79
CA GLU A 52 19.20 -4.93 -10.63
C GLU A 52 18.61 -4.41 -9.31
N ARG A 53 18.37 -3.10 -9.22
CA ARG A 53 17.73 -2.50 -8.07
C ARG A 53 16.28 -2.94 -8.00
N LYS A 54 15.91 -3.72 -6.98
CA LYS A 54 14.53 -4.13 -6.74
C LYS A 54 13.88 -3.20 -5.71
N VAL A 55 12.70 -2.70 -6.02
CA VAL A 55 11.87 -1.90 -5.10
C VAL A 55 10.47 -2.48 -5.04
N LEU A 56 9.82 -2.42 -3.88
CA LEU A 56 8.48 -2.95 -3.69
C LEU A 56 7.55 -1.86 -3.15
N PHE A 57 6.53 -1.54 -3.94
CA PHE A 57 5.50 -0.57 -3.61
C PHE A 57 4.20 -1.28 -3.27
N THR A 58 3.58 -0.90 -2.18
CA THR A 58 2.31 -1.49 -1.73
C THR A 58 1.29 -0.39 -1.48
N ALA A 59 0.01 -0.70 -1.66
CA ALA A 59 -1.09 0.22 -1.43
C ALA A 59 -2.32 -0.52 -0.91
N ALA A 60 -3.29 0.23 -0.42
CA ALA A 60 -4.55 -0.28 0.09
C ALA A 60 -4.38 -1.46 1.07
N HIS A 61 -3.52 -1.28 2.09
CA HIS A 61 -3.48 -2.17 3.25
C HIS A 61 -4.76 -2.08 4.09
N HIS A 62 -5.49 -0.97 3.93
CA HIS A 62 -6.76 -0.70 4.59
C HIS A 62 -7.87 -0.47 3.57
N GLY A 63 -9.07 -0.98 3.85
CA GLY A 63 -10.20 -0.93 2.94
C GLY A 63 -10.58 0.50 2.54
N ASN A 64 -10.62 1.43 3.49
CA ASN A 64 -11.01 2.82 3.25
C ASN A 64 -9.90 3.73 2.69
N GLU A 65 -8.73 3.16 2.41
CA GLU A 65 -7.59 3.87 1.79
C GLU A 65 -7.40 3.46 0.32
N TRP A 66 -8.47 2.97 -0.32
CA TRP A 66 -8.50 2.39 -1.66
C TRP A 66 -7.97 3.32 -2.77
N ILE A 67 -8.01 4.66 -2.58
CA ILE A 67 -7.51 5.64 -3.55
C ILE A 67 -6.01 5.48 -3.84
N THR A 68 -5.27 4.82 -2.95
CA THR A 68 -3.85 4.51 -3.13
C THR A 68 -3.61 3.39 -4.16
N ALA A 69 -4.61 2.55 -4.45
CA ALA A 69 -4.49 1.51 -5.46
C ALA A 69 -4.40 2.07 -6.90
N PRO A 70 -5.33 2.92 -7.37
CA PRO A 70 -5.19 3.57 -8.68
C PRO A 70 -3.97 4.48 -8.78
N LEU A 71 -3.46 5.04 -7.66
CA LEU A 71 -2.20 5.78 -7.64
C LEU A 71 -1.03 4.94 -8.17
N LEU A 72 -0.82 3.74 -7.62
CA LEU A 72 0.26 2.85 -8.07
C LEU A 72 0.02 2.33 -9.49
N LEU A 73 -1.20 1.95 -9.82
CA LEU A 73 -1.52 1.44 -11.15
C LEU A 73 -1.30 2.51 -12.22
N LYS A 74 -1.69 3.76 -11.95
CA LYS A 74 -1.48 4.88 -12.88
C LYS A 74 0.00 5.17 -13.11
N PHE A 75 0.82 5.13 -12.06
CA PHE A 75 2.27 5.23 -12.20
C PHE A 75 2.85 4.13 -13.10
N ILE A 76 2.42 2.87 -12.91
CA ILE A 76 2.88 1.75 -13.74
C ILE A 76 2.42 1.91 -15.19
N GLU A 77 1.16 2.34 -15.44
CA GLU A 77 0.65 2.61 -16.78
C GLU A 77 1.49 3.66 -17.51
N GLU A 78 1.72 4.82 -16.89
CA GLU A 78 2.51 5.89 -17.50
C GLU A 78 3.98 5.48 -17.74
N LEU A 79 4.56 4.71 -16.82
CA LEU A 79 5.90 4.17 -17.02
C LEU A 79 5.94 3.19 -18.19
N ALA A 80 4.98 2.28 -18.29
CA ALA A 80 4.89 1.30 -19.37
C ALA A 80 4.67 1.95 -20.73
N GLU A 81 3.79 2.95 -20.79
CA GLU A 81 3.57 3.75 -22.00
C GLU A 81 4.84 4.48 -22.39
N GLY A 82 5.50 5.19 -21.44
CA GLY A 82 6.75 5.90 -21.70
C GLY A 82 7.89 5.00 -22.15
N ILE A 83 7.98 3.76 -21.66
CA ILE A 83 8.94 2.76 -22.13
C ILE A 83 8.65 2.37 -23.59
N THR A 84 7.39 2.20 -23.94
CA THR A 84 6.94 1.70 -25.23
C THR A 84 7.09 2.75 -26.32
N VAL A 85 6.50 3.94 -26.15
CA VAL A 85 6.44 4.99 -27.18
C VAL A 85 7.47 6.10 -27.01
N GLY A 86 8.20 6.10 -25.90
CA GLY A 86 9.10 7.17 -25.48
C GLY A 86 8.34 8.24 -24.67
N GLY A 87 8.87 8.56 -23.49
CA GLY A 87 8.25 9.54 -22.59
C GLY A 87 9.06 9.75 -21.34
N LYS A 88 8.63 10.70 -20.52
CA LYS A 88 9.28 11.04 -19.26
C LYS A 88 8.28 11.02 -18.12
N LEU A 89 8.71 10.48 -16.99
CA LEU A 89 8.02 10.60 -15.70
C LEU A 89 8.86 11.48 -14.80
N TRP A 90 8.24 12.49 -14.21
CA TRP A 90 8.92 13.43 -13.33
C TRP A 90 10.24 13.97 -13.96
N GLY A 91 10.21 14.26 -15.26
CA GLY A 91 11.39 14.76 -16.01
C GLY A 91 12.42 13.70 -16.39
N VAL A 92 12.31 12.46 -15.93
CA VAL A 92 13.23 11.36 -16.22
C VAL A 92 12.69 10.50 -17.35
N ASP A 93 13.55 10.12 -18.29
CA ASP A 93 13.21 9.19 -19.38
C ASP A 93 12.76 7.84 -18.81
N ALA A 94 11.61 7.34 -19.28
CA ALA A 94 11.01 6.10 -18.79
C ALA A 94 11.92 4.88 -18.95
N ARG A 95 12.70 4.81 -20.03
CA ARG A 95 13.66 3.72 -20.26
C ARG A 95 14.87 3.80 -19.32
N THR A 96 15.19 4.99 -18.82
CA THR A 96 16.20 5.15 -17.75
C THR A 96 15.68 4.54 -16.46
N ILE A 97 14.42 4.79 -16.08
CA ILE A 97 13.79 4.17 -14.90
C ILE A 97 13.75 2.65 -15.06
N GLN A 98 13.31 2.16 -16.24
CA GLN A 98 13.25 0.73 -16.57
C GLN A 98 14.58 0.01 -16.37
N LYS A 99 15.68 0.63 -16.81
CA LYS A 99 17.04 0.05 -16.71
C LYS A 99 17.62 0.16 -15.30
N ALA A 100 17.22 1.16 -14.53
CA ALA A 100 17.70 1.39 -13.17
C ALA A 100 17.07 0.43 -12.16
N ALA A 101 15.79 0.10 -12.32
CA ALA A 101 15.06 -0.68 -11.33
C ALA A 101 14.14 -1.75 -11.93
N THR A 102 13.91 -2.79 -11.13
CA THR A 102 12.74 -3.67 -11.24
C THR A 102 11.76 -3.28 -10.13
N ILE A 103 10.63 -2.75 -10.53
CA ILE A 103 9.57 -2.26 -9.64
C ILE A 103 8.52 -3.35 -9.48
N HIS A 104 8.29 -3.78 -8.26
CA HIS A 104 7.20 -4.66 -7.86
C HIS A 104 6.11 -3.81 -7.22
N ALA A 105 4.87 -3.89 -7.69
CA ALA A 105 3.73 -3.14 -7.17
C ALA A 105 2.60 -4.07 -6.74
N VAL A 106 2.26 -4.05 -5.45
CA VAL A 106 1.06 -4.71 -4.91
C VAL A 106 0.04 -3.60 -4.63
N ALA A 107 -0.76 -3.29 -5.66
CA ALA A 107 -1.64 -2.13 -5.64
C ALA A 107 -2.82 -2.28 -4.64
N MET A 108 -3.18 -3.49 -4.26
CA MET A 108 -4.27 -3.73 -3.32
C MET A 108 -3.94 -4.90 -2.41
N VAL A 109 -3.56 -4.59 -1.15
CA VAL A 109 -3.21 -5.60 -0.14
C VAL A 109 -4.47 -6.16 0.53
N ASP A 110 -5.51 -5.34 0.69
CA ASP A 110 -6.81 -5.72 1.29
C ASP A 110 -7.96 -5.67 0.27
N PRO A 111 -8.07 -6.66 -0.64
CA PRO A 111 -9.16 -6.67 -1.63
C PRO A 111 -10.56 -6.76 -1.01
N ASP A 112 -10.69 -7.48 0.10
CA ASP A 112 -11.98 -7.69 0.75
C ASP A 112 -12.49 -6.43 1.45
N GLY A 113 -11.63 -5.75 2.21
CA GLY A 113 -11.96 -4.50 2.89
C GLY A 113 -12.23 -3.37 1.91
N VAL A 114 -11.47 -3.31 0.81
CA VAL A 114 -11.71 -2.34 -0.28
C VAL A 114 -13.08 -2.57 -0.92
N ASP A 115 -13.45 -3.80 -1.26
CA ASP A 115 -14.76 -4.10 -1.85
C ASP A 115 -15.92 -3.73 -0.92
N LEU A 116 -15.75 -3.89 0.39
CA LEU A 116 -16.76 -3.48 1.37
C LEU A 116 -16.99 -1.95 1.32
N VAL A 117 -15.91 -1.17 1.30
CA VAL A 117 -15.98 0.30 1.32
C VAL A 117 -16.40 0.88 -0.03
N THR A 118 -15.97 0.28 -1.13
CA THR A 118 -16.22 0.79 -2.49
C THR A 118 -17.54 0.28 -3.09
N GLY A 119 -18.30 -0.55 -2.38
CA GLY A 119 -19.55 -1.13 -2.87
C GLY A 119 -19.37 -2.35 -3.78
N GLY A 120 -18.18 -2.90 -3.87
CA GLY A 120 -17.93 -4.20 -4.52
C GLY A 120 -18.63 -5.37 -3.80
N ILE A 121 -18.94 -5.19 -2.51
CA ILE A 121 -19.82 -6.06 -1.71
C ILE A 121 -21.12 -5.31 -1.46
N ALA A 122 -22.19 -5.81 -2.07
CA ALA A 122 -23.51 -5.16 -1.97
C ALA A 122 -24.19 -5.40 -0.60
N PRO A 123 -24.91 -4.39 -0.06
CA PRO A 123 -25.81 -4.61 1.06
C PRO A 123 -26.77 -5.79 0.85
N GLY A 124 -27.03 -6.57 1.90
CA GLY A 124 -27.88 -7.76 1.83
C GLY A 124 -27.14 -9.05 1.45
N THR A 125 -25.87 -9.01 1.09
CA THR A 125 -25.04 -10.21 0.95
C THR A 125 -24.60 -10.75 2.31
N LEU A 126 -24.28 -12.04 2.40
CA LEU A 126 -23.75 -12.65 3.63
C LEU A 126 -22.43 -12.01 4.09
N GLU A 127 -21.57 -11.64 3.14
CA GLU A 127 -20.31 -10.94 3.41
C GLU A 127 -20.58 -9.59 4.07
N TYR A 128 -21.48 -8.78 3.50
CA TYR A 128 -21.86 -7.47 4.04
C TYR A 128 -22.46 -7.60 5.44
N ALA A 129 -23.43 -8.51 5.62
CA ALA A 129 -24.10 -8.75 6.92
C ALA A 129 -23.08 -9.22 7.99
N SER A 130 -22.09 -10.03 7.61
CA SER A 130 -21.01 -10.44 8.51
C SER A 130 -20.18 -9.25 8.97
N ALA A 131 -19.75 -8.39 8.04
CA ALA A 131 -18.99 -7.18 8.35
C ALA A 131 -19.81 -6.20 9.22
N GLU A 132 -21.07 -5.99 8.89
CA GLU A 132 -22.00 -5.14 9.67
C GLU A 132 -22.15 -5.65 11.11
N SER A 133 -22.26 -6.97 11.31
CA SER A 133 -22.29 -7.59 12.65
C SER A 133 -21.00 -7.37 13.45
N LEU A 134 -19.84 -7.34 12.78
CA LEU A 134 -18.57 -6.99 13.43
C LEU A 134 -18.53 -5.49 13.78
N ALA A 135 -18.98 -4.62 12.86
CA ALA A 135 -19.03 -3.17 13.05
C ALA A 135 -19.96 -2.76 14.20
N ALA A 136 -21.07 -3.46 14.39
CA ALA A 136 -22.03 -3.19 15.47
C ALA A 136 -21.41 -3.22 16.88
N ARG A 137 -20.26 -3.87 17.04
CA ARG A 137 -19.49 -3.90 18.30
C ARG A 137 -18.71 -2.61 18.56
N TYR A 138 -18.56 -1.76 17.55
CA TYR A 138 -17.79 -0.53 17.55
C TYR A 138 -18.62 0.63 16.99
N PRO A 139 -19.71 1.02 17.67
CA PRO A 139 -20.71 1.96 17.14
C PRO A 139 -20.16 3.38 16.88
N GLY A 140 -18.98 3.70 17.41
CA GLY A 140 -18.31 4.97 17.14
C GLY A 140 -17.54 5.01 15.81
N ILE A 141 -17.46 3.89 15.07
CA ILE A 141 -16.78 3.81 13.78
C ILE A 141 -17.83 3.78 12.67
N PRO A 142 -17.85 4.75 11.74
CA PRO A 142 -18.79 4.76 10.62
C PRO A 142 -18.69 3.48 9.78
N PHE A 143 -19.82 2.90 9.41
CA PHE A 143 -19.86 1.71 8.56
C PHE A 143 -20.56 2.01 7.22
N PRO A 144 -19.98 1.63 6.06
CA PRO A 144 -18.68 0.95 5.89
C PRO A 144 -17.46 1.90 5.84
N ASP A 145 -17.62 3.20 5.80
CA ASP A 145 -16.56 4.19 5.51
C ASP A 145 -15.35 4.14 6.48
N GLY A 146 -15.61 3.78 7.74
CA GLY A 146 -14.54 3.62 8.74
C GLY A 146 -13.80 2.28 8.68
N TRP A 147 -14.12 1.40 7.71
CA TRP A 147 -13.58 0.05 7.64
C TRP A 147 -12.16 0.02 7.10
N LYS A 148 -11.19 -0.35 7.95
CA LYS A 148 -9.78 -0.54 7.60
C LYS A 148 -9.37 -2.00 7.47
N ALA A 149 -10.01 -2.89 8.22
CA ALA A 149 -9.67 -4.30 8.33
C ALA A 149 -10.02 -5.12 7.07
N ASN A 150 -9.51 -6.33 6.97
CA ASN A 150 -10.06 -7.31 6.04
C ASN A 150 -11.47 -7.77 6.50
N LEU A 151 -12.18 -8.57 5.70
CA LEU A 151 -13.54 -9.01 6.06
C LEU A 151 -13.61 -9.95 7.28
N LEU A 152 -12.48 -10.47 7.73
CA LEU A 152 -12.40 -11.21 9.01
C LEU A 152 -12.24 -10.27 10.20
N GLY A 153 -12.24 -8.96 9.99
CA GLY A 153 -12.14 -7.94 11.02
C GLY A 153 -10.73 -7.82 11.62
N VAL A 154 -9.69 -8.13 10.86
CA VAL A 154 -8.28 -8.02 11.26
C VAL A 154 -7.60 -6.91 10.48
N ASP A 155 -6.95 -5.99 11.17
CA ASP A 155 -6.15 -4.93 10.57
C ASP A 155 -4.85 -5.50 10.00
N LEU A 156 -4.73 -5.51 8.67
CA LEU A 156 -3.61 -6.14 7.97
C LEU A 156 -2.26 -5.44 8.22
N ASN A 157 -2.28 -4.14 8.52
CA ASN A 157 -1.07 -3.39 8.86
C ASN A 157 -0.67 -3.49 10.34
N LEU A 158 -1.36 -4.36 11.11
CA LEU A 158 -1.00 -4.77 12.47
C LEU A 158 -0.62 -6.26 12.55
N GLN A 159 -0.22 -6.86 11.43
CA GLN A 159 0.02 -8.31 11.33
C GLN A 159 1.50 -8.67 11.24
N TYR A 160 2.42 -7.70 11.16
CA TYR A 160 3.83 -8.00 10.94
C TYR A 160 4.59 -8.17 12.26
N PRO A 161 5.62 -9.06 12.32
CA PRO A 161 6.34 -9.39 13.56
C PRO A 161 7.39 -8.32 13.93
N ALA A 162 6.96 -7.06 14.04
CA ALA A 162 7.75 -5.90 14.47
C ALA A 162 7.12 -5.30 15.73
N GLY A 163 7.40 -5.91 16.89
CA GLY A 163 6.77 -5.50 18.14
C GLY A 163 5.29 -5.84 18.24
N TRP A 164 4.84 -6.94 17.63
CA TRP A 164 3.41 -7.32 17.57
C TRP A 164 2.76 -7.47 18.95
N LEU A 165 3.46 -7.98 19.96
CA LEU A 165 2.93 -8.06 21.33
C LEU A 165 2.66 -6.67 21.90
N MET A 166 3.52 -5.70 21.63
CA MET A 166 3.33 -4.30 22.04
C MET A 166 2.12 -3.69 21.32
N ALA A 167 1.99 -3.90 20.01
CA ALA A 167 0.80 -3.48 19.26
C ALA A 167 -0.48 -4.05 19.89
N ARG A 168 -0.47 -5.34 20.25
CA ARG A 168 -1.60 -6.00 20.89
C ARG A 168 -1.95 -5.37 22.23
N GLU A 169 -0.98 -5.10 23.09
CA GLU A 169 -1.21 -4.46 24.39
C GLU A 169 -1.82 -3.08 24.21
N ILE A 170 -1.27 -2.25 23.34
CA ILE A 170 -1.76 -0.89 23.04
C ILE A 170 -3.20 -0.93 22.50
N LYS A 171 -3.46 -1.76 21.48
CA LYS A 171 -4.78 -1.84 20.85
C LYS A 171 -5.83 -2.45 21.77
N PHE A 172 -5.45 -3.43 22.59
CA PHE A 172 -6.35 -4.02 23.58
C PHE A 172 -6.71 -3.03 24.69
N ALA A 173 -5.74 -2.23 25.17
CA ALA A 173 -6.00 -1.16 26.12
C ALA A 173 -6.94 -0.08 25.55
N ALA A 174 -6.87 0.16 24.23
CA ALA A 174 -7.80 1.05 23.52
C ALA A 174 -9.16 0.42 23.19
N GLY A 175 -9.42 -0.85 23.61
CA GLY A 175 -10.71 -1.53 23.42
C GLY A 175 -10.82 -2.41 22.19
N TYR A 176 -9.81 -2.50 21.33
CA TYR A 176 -9.81 -3.31 20.10
C TYR A 176 -9.41 -4.77 20.40
N THR A 177 -10.16 -5.45 21.23
CA THR A 177 -9.85 -6.80 21.73
C THR A 177 -10.41 -7.94 20.87
N ARG A 178 -11.24 -7.63 19.87
CA ARG A 178 -11.98 -8.59 19.04
C ARG A 178 -12.01 -8.12 17.59
N PRO A 179 -12.30 -9.02 16.62
CA PRO A 179 -12.51 -8.64 15.24
C PRO A 179 -13.50 -7.48 15.09
N GLY A 180 -13.12 -6.50 14.25
CA GLY A 180 -13.90 -5.29 14.04
C GLY A 180 -13.42 -4.49 12.85
N PRO A 181 -13.93 -3.27 12.66
CA PRO A 181 -13.64 -2.46 11.48
C PRO A 181 -12.16 -2.05 11.36
N ARG A 182 -11.42 -1.99 12.47
CA ARG A 182 -10.03 -1.53 12.49
C ARG A 182 -9.33 -1.90 13.79
N ASP A 183 -8.02 -1.76 13.81
CA ASP A 183 -7.16 -1.83 15.01
C ASP A 183 -7.12 -3.18 15.74
N TYR A 184 -7.81 -4.20 15.25
CA TYR A 184 -7.65 -5.54 15.82
C TYR A 184 -6.46 -6.27 15.19
N VAL A 185 -5.48 -6.60 16.01
CA VAL A 185 -4.18 -7.16 15.60
C VAL A 185 -4.24 -8.63 15.15
N GLY A 186 -5.40 -9.30 15.29
CA GLY A 186 -5.52 -10.73 15.01
C GLY A 186 -5.05 -11.62 16.18
N ARG A 187 -4.96 -12.93 15.93
CA ARG A 187 -4.58 -13.94 16.94
C ARG A 187 -3.08 -14.13 17.08
N ALA A 188 -2.34 -13.91 16.00
CA ALA A 188 -0.88 -14.04 15.92
C ALA A 188 -0.36 -13.17 14.76
N PRO A 189 0.92 -12.81 14.73
CA PRO A 189 1.50 -12.14 13.57
C PRO A 189 1.41 -13.06 12.34
N LEU A 190 1.21 -12.45 11.16
CA LEU A 190 1.06 -13.13 9.87
C LEU A 190 -0.02 -14.24 9.86
N SER A 191 -1.07 -14.08 10.68
CA SER A 191 -2.20 -15.00 10.73
C SER A 191 -3.18 -14.81 9.58
N GLN A 192 -3.12 -13.67 8.86
CA GLN A 192 -3.94 -13.40 7.71
C GLN A 192 -3.20 -13.77 6.42
N ARG A 193 -3.93 -14.30 5.44
CA ARG A 193 -3.37 -14.77 4.17
C ARG A 193 -2.66 -13.65 3.41
N GLU A 194 -3.25 -12.48 3.39
CA GLU A 194 -2.77 -11.28 2.71
C GLU A 194 -1.43 -10.83 3.27
N SER A 195 -1.35 -10.58 4.58
CA SER A 195 -0.13 -10.14 5.25
C SER A 195 0.97 -11.20 5.19
N LYS A 196 0.60 -12.49 5.30
CA LYS A 196 1.53 -13.60 5.17
C LYS A 196 2.12 -13.68 3.77
N ALA A 197 1.27 -13.64 2.73
CA ALA A 197 1.72 -13.70 1.35
C ALA A 197 2.58 -12.48 0.97
N LEU A 198 2.22 -11.27 1.43
CA LEU A 198 3.05 -10.10 1.20
C LEU A 198 4.42 -10.21 1.89
N ALA A 199 4.46 -10.73 3.12
CA ALA A 199 5.73 -10.96 3.82
C ALA A 199 6.60 -12.02 3.12
N GLU A 200 6.02 -13.09 2.60
CA GLU A 200 6.71 -14.12 1.82
C GLU A 200 7.22 -13.55 0.50
N TYR A 201 6.38 -12.80 -0.22
CA TYR A 201 6.76 -12.12 -1.46
C TYR A 201 7.88 -11.11 -1.23
N THR A 202 7.82 -10.33 -0.16
CA THR A 202 8.90 -9.39 0.19
C THR A 202 10.24 -10.11 0.40
N ARG A 203 10.24 -11.27 1.06
CA ARG A 203 11.47 -12.09 1.21
C ARG A 203 11.96 -12.65 -0.11
N GLN A 204 11.05 -13.08 -0.98
CA GLN A 204 11.39 -13.62 -2.32
C GLN A 204 11.97 -12.53 -3.22
N VAL A 205 11.38 -11.35 -3.24
CA VAL A 205 11.86 -10.19 -4.03
C VAL A 205 13.18 -9.67 -3.49
N ASP A 206 13.35 -9.65 -2.17
CA ASP A 206 14.49 -9.07 -1.45
C ASP A 206 14.78 -7.62 -1.84
N PRO A 207 13.78 -6.70 -1.72
CA PRO A 207 13.89 -5.34 -2.23
C PRO A 207 14.88 -4.49 -1.44
N GLN A 208 15.54 -3.53 -2.12
CA GLN A 208 16.39 -2.54 -1.49
C GLN A 208 15.60 -1.43 -0.79
N LEU A 209 14.33 -1.28 -1.14
CA LEU A 209 13.45 -0.26 -0.58
C LEU A 209 11.99 -0.70 -0.68
N VAL A 210 11.18 -0.35 0.34
CA VAL A 210 9.73 -0.48 0.27
C VAL A 210 9.04 0.86 0.47
N LEU A 211 7.94 1.10 -0.29
CA LEU A 211 6.97 2.15 -0.03
C LEU A 211 5.63 1.50 0.30
N ALA A 212 5.03 1.86 1.42
CA ALA A 212 3.68 1.49 1.80
C ALA A 212 2.79 2.74 1.73
N TYR A 213 1.90 2.79 0.74
CA TYR A 213 0.96 3.89 0.56
C TYR A 213 -0.27 3.71 1.42
N HIS A 214 -0.53 4.73 2.21
CA HIS A 214 -1.67 4.92 3.09
C HIS A 214 -2.35 6.27 2.82
N THR A 215 -3.41 6.56 3.48
CA THR A 215 -4.03 7.87 3.64
C THR A 215 -4.35 8.07 5.11
N GLN A 216 -4.19 9.22 5.66
CA GLN A 216 -4.01 10.54 5.11
C GLN A 216 -3.11 11.42 6.00
N GLY A 217 -2.67 12.59 5.52
CA GLY A 217 -1.94 13.54 6.36
C GLY A 217 -0.80 14.26 5.63
N LYS A 218 -0.48 13.89 4.38
CA LYS A 218 0.68 14.39 3.63
C LYS A 218 1.98 14.24 4.43
N ALA A 219 2.17 13.04 4.98
CA ALA A 219 3.29 12.70 5.86
C ALA A 219 4.11 11.52 5.33
N ILE A 220 5.38 11.48 5.73
CA ILE A 220 6.35 10.43 5.40
C ILE A 220 6.92 9.89 6.71
N TYR A 221 6.56 8.65 7.04
CA TYR A 221 7.16 7.91 8.15
C TYR A 221 8.28 7.03 7.63
N TRP A 222 9.49 7.20 8.15
CA TRP A 222 10.73 6.62 7.61
C TRP A 222 11.59 5.84 8.61
N GLN A 223 11.21 5.85 9.89
CA GLN A 223 11.93 5.22 10.98
C GLN A 223 11.14 4.08 11.61
N PHE A 224 11.82 3.22 12.33
CA PHE A 224 11.25 2.28 13.28
C PHE A 224 12.17 2.14 14.48
N ARG A 225 11.76 2.69 15.64
CA ARG A 225 12.50 2.64 16.90
C ARG A 225 13.97 3.04 16.71
N ASP A 226 14.89 2.28 17.31
CA ASP A 226 16.33 2.52 17.26
C ASP A 226 17.01 1.89 16.03
N CYS A 227 16.23 1.45 15.05
CA CYS A 227 16.77 0.85 13.82
C CYS A 227 17.42 1.91 12.94
N GLN A 228 18.74 2.02 13.02
CA GLN A 228 19.50 2.88 12.12
C GLN A 228 19.59 2.23 10.74
N VAL A 229 19.14 2.93 9.71
CA VAL A 229 19.18 2.50 8.31
C VAL A 229 19.93 3.54 7.49
N PRO A 230 21.13 3.20 6.98
CA PRO A 230 21.90 4.12 6.15
C PRO A 230 21.09 4.63 4.95
N GLY A 231 21.18 5.93 4.68
CA GLY A 231 20.52 6.56 3.55
C GLY A 231 19.01 6.81 3.70
N ALA A 232 18.31 6.18 4.68
CA ALA A 232 16.87 6.34 4.83
C ALA A 232 16.44 7.79 5.07
N GLN A 233 17.16 8.52 5.94
CA GLN A 233 16.86 9.92 6.21
C GLN A 233 17.09 10.81 4.98
N ALA A 234 18.14 10.56 4.21
CA ALA A 234 18.41 11.31 2.99
C ALA A 234 17.30 11.09 1.93
N LEU A 235 16.84 9.83 1.77
CA LEU A 235 15.69 9.52 0.92
C LEU A 235 14.41 10.19 1.43
N ALA A 236 14.13 10.16 2.72
CA ALA A 236 12.97 10.82 3.30
C ALA A 236 12.96 12.34 3.04
N ARG A 237 14.12 13.00 3.17
CA ARG A 237 14.27 14.43 2.83
C ARG A 237 14.00 14.69 1.36
N GLU A 238 14.50 13.83 0.48
CA GLU A 238 14.25 13.97 -0.97
C GLU A 238 12.77 13.72 -1.28
N PHE A 239 12.14 12.71 -0.69
CA PHE A 239 10.70 12.50 -0.83
C PHE A 239 9.88 13.70 -0.35
N ALA A 240 10.24 14.29 0.79
CA ALA A 240 9.61 15.52 1.29
C ALA A 240 9.79 16.69 0.33
N ARG A 241 10.99 16.84 -0.25
CA ARG A 241 11.30 17.93 -1.22
C ARG A 241 10.48 17.81 -2.50
N VAL A 242 10.31 16.59 -3.04
CA VAL A 242 9.62 16.38 -4.33
C VAL A 242 8.11 16.35 -4.20
N SER A 243 7.57 16.04 -3.02
CA SER A 243 6.12 15.91 -2.77
C SER A 243 5.50 17.08 -2.02
N GLY A 244 6.31 17.84 -1.28
CA GLY A 244 5.81 18.79 -0.29
C GLY A 244 5.24 18.14 0.97
N TYR A 245 5.40 16.82 1.14
CA TYR A 245 4.97 16.10 2.33
C TYR A 245 5.95 16.32 3.49
N ARG A 246 5.46 16.19 4.73
CA ARG A 246 6.29 16.35 5.92
C ARG A 246 6.91 15.04 6.35
N MET A 247 8.17 15.09 6.76
CA MET A 247 8.78 13.99 7.51
C MET A 247 8.26 14.03 8.95
N GLU A 248 7.70 12.93 9.41
CA GLU A 248 7.13 12.83 10.75
C GLU A 248 7.57 11.53 11.43
N ASP A 249 7.57 11.55 12.77
CA ASP A 249 7.69 10.34 13.56
C ASP A 249 6.34 9.66 13.67
N THR A 250 6.31 8.34 13.53
CA THR A 250 5.08 7.58 13.71
C THR A 250 4.59 7.74 15.16
N PRO A 251 3.31 8.10 15.39
CA PRO A 251 2.77 8.15 16.75
C PRO A 251 2.96 6.81 17.48
N TYR A 252 3.28 6.86 18.76
CA TYR A 252 3.62 5.65 19.54
C TYR A 252 2.54 4.56 19.43
N GLU A 253 1.26 4.94 19.45
CA GLU A 253 0.11 4.05 19.37
C GLU A 253 -0.02 3.31 18.02
N SER A 254 0.73 3.79 17.01
CA SER A 254 0.75 3.24 15.65
C SER A 254 2.14 2.76 15.20
N SER A 255 3.12 2.74 16.14
CA SER A 255 4.53 2.48 15.83
C SER A 255 4.91 0.99 15.86
N PHE A 256 3.96 0.07 15.83
CA PHE A 256 4.26 -1.35 15.95
C PHE A 256 3.44 -2.21 15.00
N ALA A 257 4.02 -3.34 14.63
CA ALA A 257 3.42 -4.38 13.78
C ALA A 257 3.04 -3.94 12.36
N GLY A 258 3.47 -2.77 11.90
CA GLY A 258 3.29 -2.30 10.53
C GLY A 258 4.22 -2.99 9.53
N TYR A 259 3.82 -3.02 8.26
CA TYR A 259 4.62 -3.58 7.17
C TYR A 259 5.99 -2.88 7.03
N LYS A 260 6.00 -1.55 6.98
CA LYS A 260 7.24 -0.74 6.95
C LYS A 260 8.13 -1.05 8.16
N ASP A 261 7.55 -1.15 9.35
CA ASP A 261 8.28 -1.37 10.60
C ASP A 261 8.99 -2.72 10.59
N TRP A 262 8.27 -3.77 10.15
CA TRP A 262 8.84 -5.09 9.97
C TRP A 262 9.95 -5.11 8.91
N PHE A 263 9.75 -4.44 7.78
CA PHE A 263 10.77 -4.37 6.76
C PHE A 263 12.05 -3.71 7.27
N ILE A 264 11.95 -2.55 7.92
CA ILE A 264 13.09 -1.85 8.53
C ILE A 264 13.80 -2.76 9.54
N GLN A 265 13.04 -3.42 10.41
CA GLN A 265 13.61 -4.28 11.46
C GLN A 265 14.30 -5.51 10.88
N ALA A 266 13.66 -6.19 9.94
CA ALA A 266 14.10 -7.48 9.42
C ALA A 266 15.20 -7.36 8.36
N PHE A 267 15.12 -6.35 7.48
CA PHE A 267 16.03 -6.20 6.35
C PHE A 267 17.11 -5.15 6.57
N ARG A 268 16.94 -4.25 7.55
CA ARG A 268 17.84 -3.10 7.77
C ARG A 268 18.04 -2.25 6.53
N ARG A 269 16.97 -2.08 5.76
CA ARG A 269 16.90 -1.29 4.52
C ARG A 269 15.83 -0.21 4.63
N PRO A 270 15.89 0.85 3.77
CA PRO A 270 14.92 1.94 3.78
C PRO A 270 13.48 1.46 3.53
N GLY A 271 12.61 1.73 4.47
CA GLY A 271 11.16 1.46 4.39
C GLY A 271 10.39 2.73 4.76
N PHE A 272 9.32 3.01 4.00
CA PHE A 272 8.54 4.23 4.18
C PHE A 272 7.05 3.92 4.20
N THR A 273 6.33 4.62 5.07
CA THR A 273 4.89 4.79 4.94
C THR A 273 4.65 6.20 4.41
N ILE A 274 3.87 6.29 3.33
CA ILE A 274 3.48 7.55 2.71
C ILE A 274 1.98 7.75 2.97
N GLU A 275 1.64 8.75 3.78
CA GLU A 275 0.27 9.14 4.09
C GLU A 275 -0.21 10.16 3.05
N ALA A 276 -0.79 9.67 1.96
CA ALA A 276 -1.19 10.50 0.82
C ALA A 276 -2.49 11.25 1.06
N GLY A 277 -2.59 12.48 0.50
CA GLY A 277 -3.79 13.30 0.59
C GLY A 277 -4.08 13.85 1.99
N SER A 278 -5.26 14.42 2.19
CA SER A 278 -5.66 15.04 3.46
C SER A 278 -7.18 15.01 3.65
N GLY A 279 -7.64 15.03 4.91
CA GLY A 279 -9.06 15.06 5.25
C GLY A 279 -9.51 13.83 6.02
N THR A 280 -10.65 13.25 5.68
CA THR A 280 -11.23 12.07 6.34
C THR A 280 -11.36 10.93 5.34
N ASN A 281 -10.93 9.73 5.74
CA ASN A 281 -11.05 8.51 4.92
C ASN A 281 -12.52 8.00 4.90
N PRO A 282 -12.98 7.47 3.74
CA PRO A 282 -12.28 7.39 2.47
C PRO A 282 -12.11 8.78 1.82
N LEU A 283 -10.92 9.06 1.30
CA LEU A 283 -10.70 10.33 0.61
C LEU A 283 -11.54 10.40 -0.69
N PRO A 284 -12.13 11.57 -1.00
CA PRO A 284 -12.93 11.71 -2.21
C PRO A 284 -12.05 11.63 -3.47
N LEU A 285 -12.61 11.06 -4.54
CA LEU A 285 -11.95 10.93 -5.86
C LEU A 285 -11.43 12.26 -6.41
N SER A 286 -12.05 13.38 -6.06
CA SER A 286 -11.60 14.72 -6.47
C SER A 286 -10.18 15.06 -5.99
N GLN A 287 -9.62 14.33 -5.03
CA GLN A 287 -8.22 14.49 -4.62
C GLN A 287 -7.23 13.66 -5.45
N PHE A 288 -7.71 12.75 -6.31
CA PHE A 288 -6.83 11.78 -6.99
C PHE A 288 -5.71 12.47 -7.77
N ASP A 289 -6.02 13.43 -8.61
CA ASP A 289 -5.01 14.11 -9.43
C ASP A 289 -3.95 14.80 -8.57
N THR A 290 -4.36 15.49 -7.50
CA THR A 290 -3.42 16.12 -6.56
C THR A 290 -2.55 15.05 -5.87
N ILE A 291 -3.16 13.97 -5.38
CA ILE A 291 -2.43 12.86 -4.76
C ILE A 291 -1.42 12.27 -5.75
N TYR A 292 -1.83 12.04 -6.99
CA TYR A 292 -0.97 11.47 -8.02
C TYR A 292 0.25 12.36 -8.29
N TRP A 293 0.03 13.66 -8.53
CA TRP A 293 1.10 14.61 -8.82
C TRP A 293 2.05 14.83 -7.64
N ASP A 294 1.54 14.90 -6.42
CA ASP A 294 2.35 14.98 -5.19
C ASP A 294 3.30 13.78 -5.08
N ASN A 295 2.87 12.57 -5.52
CA ASN A 295 3.59 11.33 -5.30
C ASN A 295 4.41 10.83 -6.49
N LEU A 296 4.25 11.40 -7.68
CA LEU A 296 5.01 10.98 -8.87
C LEU A 296 6.52 11.13 -8.67
N GLY A 297 6.96 12.21 -8.01
CA GLY A 297 8.35 12.43 -7.64
C GLY A 297 8.87 11.40 -6.64
N ILE A 298 8.07 11.02 -5.63
CA ILE A 298 8.43 9.98 -4.65
C ILE A 298 8.65 8.64 -5.36
N LEU A 299 7.70 8.21 -6.18
CA LEU A 299 7.74 6.92 -6.89
C LEU A 299 8.95 6.84 -7.84
N THR A 300 9.20 7.92 -8.58
CA THR A 300 10.35 8.01 -9.50
C THR A 300 11.67 7.99 -8.74
N THR A 301 11.79 8.77 -7.66
CA THR A 301 13.02 8.80 -6.82
C THR A 301 13.25 7.46 -6.12
N ALA A 302 12.20 6.81 -5.64
CA ALA A 302 12.32 5.49 -4.99
C ALA A 302 12.83 4.42 -5.96
N ALA A 303 12.40 4.47 -7.23
CA ALA A 303 12.88 3.58 -8.27
C ALA A 303 14.37 3.83 -8.59
N LEU A 304 14.77 5.08 -8.74
CA LEU A 304 16.14 5.43 -9.13
C LEU A 304 17.15 5.34 -7.98
N GLY A 305 16.72 5.60 -6.74
CA GLY A 305 17.63 5.91 -5.63
C GLY A 305 18.14 7.35 -5.67
N LEU A 306 18.95 7.72 -4.70
CA LEU A 306 19.62 9.01 -4.69
C LEU A 306 20.84 9.03 -5.65
N PRO A 307 21.11 10.14 -6.34
CA PRO A 307 22.33 10.28 -7.11
C PRO A 307 23.57 10.07 -6.23
N GLY A 308 24.45 9.17 -6.64
CA GLY A 308 25.73 8.91 -5.93
C GLY A 308 25.64 8.01 -4.69
N GLY A 309 24.50 7.40 -4.42
CA GLY A 309 24.36 6.37 -3.39
C GLY A 309 24.62 4.98 -3.99
N ALA A 310 25.79 4.40 -3.68
CA ALA A 310 26.04 2.98 -3.82
C ALA A 310 25.47 2.24 -2.62
#